data_5742ea6ff5ebb5561a848bd43ebb57ba
#
_entry.id   5742ea6ff5ebb5561a848bd43ebb57ba
#
_cell.length_a   1.000
_cell.length_b   1.000
_cell.length_c   1.000
_cell.angle_alpha   90.00
_cell.angle_beta   90.00
_cell.angle_gamma   90.00
#
_symmetry.space_group_name_H-M   'P 1'
#
loop_
_entity.id
_entity.type
_entity.pdbx_description
1 polymer ?
#
loop_
_entity_poly.entity_id
_entity_poly.type
_entity_poly.pdbx_seq_one_letter_code
_entity_poly.pdbx_strand_id
1 'polypeptide(L)'
;MVYLYSMKHTNFKAKNIYLFVLAVMTSLSVFAQKKINEQPLYPKNDVPGNIEGENEEKSETTDGILRISNVSIPTLAVFLPPPQKAIGTAVIICPGGGYSILAAGHEGYDVARKLNEWGIAAFVLKYRIPDSKRQNSPFIAPLQDAQQAIYTVRKNAAKWGIKTNRIGIMGFSAGGHLASTAATRYEPSLINNGKISIRPDFQILVYPVISSNYFIKHEGSFKNLLGEKPGAPRINEYSSELNVTDKTPPAFLVHASDDTGVKPDNSIVYYQALVKNKVPAEMHLYQKGGHGFGLNNRTTKDQWILRCKAWMETNGWLKK
;
A
#
# COMPACT_ATOMS: atom_id res chain seq x y z
N MET A 1 27.75 -50.17 71.39
CA MET A 1 26.44 -49.50 71.13
C MET A 1 26.60 -48.65 69.91
N VAL A 2 26.22 -49.16 68.73
CA VAL A 2 26.42 -48.50 67.49
C VAL A 2 25.04 -48.12 66.95
N TYR A 3 24.80 -46.83 66.75
CA TYR A 3 23.58 -46.30 66.16
C TYR A 3 23.69 -46.26 64.65
N LEU A 4 22.86 -47.02 63.95
CA LEU A 4 22.64 -46.97 62.52
C LEU A 4 21.68 -45.81 62.19
N TYR A 5 22.13 -44.84 61.42
CA TYR A 5 21.29 -43.78 60.82
C TYR A 5 20.82 -44.20 59.47
N SER A 6 19.50 -44.37 59.30
CA SER A 6 18.83 -44.67 58.03
C SER A 6 18.67 -43.38 57.22
N MET A 7 19.29 -43.33 56.03
CA MET A 7 19.05 -42.25 55.08
C MET A 7 17.82 -42.62 54.23
N LYS A 8 16.75 -41.85 54.40
CA LYS A 8 15.63 -41.81 53.47
C LYS A 8 15.99 -40.92 52.27
N HIS A 9 16.21 -41.49 51.09
CA HIS A 9 16.32 -40.74 49.82
C HIS A 9 14.94 -40.24 49.40
N THR A 10 14.78 -38.94 49.31
CA THR A 10 13.60 -38.28 48.81
C THR A 10 13.67 -38.18 47.27
N ASN A 11 12.80 -38.99 46.61
CA ASN A 11 12.58 -38.97 45.17
C ASN A 11 11.73 -37.75 44.73
N PHE A 12 12.19 -36.53 44.95
CA PHE A 12 11.35 -35.34 44.72
C PHE A 12 11.87 -34.41 43.59
N LYS A 13 12.99 -34.74 42.93
CA LYS A 13 13.58 -33.81 41.92
C LYS A 13 13.36 -34.16 40.44
N ALA A 14 12.97 -35.38 40.11
CA ALA A 14 12.84 -35.79 38.71
C ALA A 14 11.50 -35.37 38.06
N LYS A 15 10.38 -35.39 38.80
CA LYS A 15 9.06 -35.02 38.23
C LYS A 15 8.91 -33.55 37.88
N ASN A 16 9.53 -32.65 38.63
CA ASN A 16 9.42 -31.20 38.37
C ASN A 16 10.27 -30.72 37.20
N ILE A 17 11.36 -31.43 36.89
CA ILE A 17 12.20 -31.09 35.73
C ILE A 17 11.49 -31.47 34.42
N TYR A 18 10.77 -32.60 34.37
CA TYR A 18 9.99 -33.01 33.18
C TYR A 18 8.80 -32.07 32.90
N LEU A 19 8.13 -31.58 33.93
CA LEU A 19 7.04 -30.59 33.78
C LEU A 19 7.55 -29.23 33.30
N PHE A 20 8.74 -28.80 33.71
CA PHE A 20 9.33 -27.54 33.31
C PHE A 20 9.83 -27.58 31.83
N VAL A 21 10.40 -28.73 31.42
CA VAL A 21 10.83 -28.94 30.02
C VAL A 21 9.63 -29.06 29.08
N LEU A 22 8.52 -29.68 29.52
CA LEU A 22 7.30 -29.75 28.71
C LEU A 22 6.61 -28.38 28.58
N ALA A 23 6.62 -27.54 29.63
CA ALA A 23 6.06 -26.19 29.63
C ALA A 23 6.90 -25.22 28.75
N VAL A 24 8.22 -25.39 28.67
CA VAL A 24 9.09 -24.60 27.80
C VAL A 24 8.97 -25.02 26.32
N MET A 25 8.70 -26.30 26.03
CA MET A 25 8.46 -26.75 24.65
C MET A 25 7.10 -26.33 24.10
N THR A 26 6.10 -26.06 24.92
CA THR A 26 4.78 -25.54 24.46
C THR A 26 4.76 -24.02 24.28
N SER A 27 5.75 -23.28 24.75
CA SER A 27 5.86 -21.84 24.58
C SER A 27 6.68 -21.39 23.35
N LEU A 28 7.28 -22.31 22.63
CA LEU A 28 7.76 -22.11 21.26
C LEU A 28 6.57 -22.22 20.29
N SER A 29 5.55 -21.41 20.53
CA SER A 29 4.61 -21.04 19.48
C SER A 29 5.43 -20.35 18.40
N VAL A 30 5.89 -21.12 17.45
CA VAL A 30 6.42 -20.64 16.18
C VAL A 30 5.42 -19.61 15.70
N PHE A 31 5.76 -18.33 15.75
CA PHE A 31 5.14 -17.32 14.92
C PHE A 31 5.45 -17.73 13.48
N ALA A 32 4.75 -18.73 12.99
CA ALA A 32 4.72 -19.03 11.58
C ALA A 32 4.21 -17.77 10.92
N GLN A 33 5.11 -17.02 10.34
CA GLN A 33 4.79 -15.82 9.58
C GLN A 33 3.78 -16.27 8.52
N LYS A 34 2.51 -15.93 8.73
CA LYS A 34 1.41 -16.40 7.89
C LYS A 34 1.77 -16.05 6.46
N LYS A 35 2.04 -17.07 5.63
CA LYS A 35 2.45 -16.88 4.24
C LYS A 35 1.47 -15.90 3.59
N ILE A 36 1.98 -14.81 3.05
CA ILE A 36 1.17 -13.80 2.38
C ILE A 36 0.51 -14.46 1.16
N ASN A 37 -0.81 -14.33 1.06
CA ASN A 37 -1.57 -14.84 -0.07
C ASN A 37 -1.39 -13.89 -1.27
N GLU A 38 -0.36 -14.11 -2.05
CA GLU A 38 -0.02 -13.32 -3.21
C GLU A 38 -0.53 -14.00 -4.49
N GLN A 39 -1.27 -13.26 -5.30
CA GLN A 39 -1.88 -13.75 -6.53
C GLN A 39 -1.32 -13.00 -7.74
N PRO A 40 -1.07 -13.65 -8.88
CA PRO A 40 -0.74 -12.96 -10.12
C PRO A 40 -1.81 -11.93 -10.48
N LEU A 41 -1.39 -10.74 -10.89
CA LEU A 41 -2.31 -9.67 -11.30
C LEU A 41 -2.94 -9.96 -12.67
N TYR A 42 -2.19 -10.60 -13.54
CA TYR A 42 -2.62 -11.00 -14.89
C TYR A 42 -2.70 -12.54 -15.01
N PRO A 43 -3.61 -13.07 -15.84
CA PRO A 43 -3.71 -14.50 -16.06
C PRO A 43 -2.43 -15.07 -16.68
N LYS A 44 -1.97 -16.25 -16.18
CA LYS A 44 -0.85 -17.02 -16.75
C LYS A 44 0.45 -16.22 -16.96
N ASN A 45 0.69 -15.17 -16.15
CA ASN A 45 1.83 -14.27 -16.32
C ASN A 45 1.88 -13.57 -17.70
N ASP A 46 0.75 -13.50 -18.39
CA ASP A 46 0.60 -12.69 -19.60
C ASP A 46 0.49 -11.20 -19.25
N VAL A 47 1.66 -10.62 -18.93
CA VAL A 47 1.76 -9.24 -18.44
C VAL A 47 1.88 -8.31 -19.64
N PRO A 48 0.88 -7.43 -19.89
CA PRO A 48 0.88 -6.61 -21.10
C PRO A 48 2.10 -5.71 -21.20
N GLY A 49 2.74 -5.72 -22.38
CA GLY A 49 3.90 -4.89 -22.66
C GLY A 49 5.21 -5.31 -22.00
N ASN A 50 5.24 -6.47 -21.32
CA ASN A 50 6.51 -7.01 -20.86
C ASN A 50 7.33 -7.57 -22.03
N ILE A 51 8.65 -7.41 -21.91
CA ILE A 51 9.66 -8.03 -22.77
C ILE A 51 10.13 -9.28 -22.07
N GLU A 52 10.23 -10.40 -22.80
CA GLU A 52 10.74 -11.66 -22.26
C GLU A 52 12.16 -11.50 -21.68
N GLY A 53 12.41 -12.19 -20.60
CA GLY A 53 13.71 -12.20 -19.93
C GLY A 53 13.61 -12.77 -18.53
N GLU A 54 14.76 -12.94 -17.89
CA GLU A 54 14.84 -13.48 -16.53
C GLU A 54 14.17 -12.53 -15.53
N ASN A 55 13.53 -13.12 -14.52
CA ASN A 55 13.01 -12.36 -13.39
C ASN A 55 14.15 -11.98 -12.45
N GLU A 56 14.49 -10.70 -12.42
CA GLU A 56 15.53 -10.13 -11.56
C GLU A 56 15.00 -9.53 -10.26
N GLU A 57 13.74 -9.81 -9.91
CA GLU A 57 13.13 -9.32 -8.68
C GLU A 57 13.95 -9.70 -7.45
N LYS A 58 14.21 -8.72 -6.59
CA LYS A 58 14.93 -8.91 -5.34
C LYS A 58 14.10 -8.39 -4.19
N SER A 59 14.15 -9.12 -3.08
CA SER A 59 13.51 -8.73 -1.82
C SER A 59 14.57 -8.63 -0.75
N GLU A 60 14.65 -7.49 -0.08
CA GLU A 60 15.62 -7.21 0.98
C GLU A 60 14.90 -6.58 2.18
N THR A 61 15.31 -6.97 3.38
CA THR A 61 14.81 -6.33 4.61
C THR A 61 15.96 -5.57 5.24
N THR A 62 15.86 -4.24 5.23
CA THR A 62 16.83 -3.32 5.82
C THR A 62 16.08 -2.41 6.79
N ASP A 63 16.61 -2.22 8.01
CA ASP A 63 15.99 -1.45 9.10
C ASP A 63 14.55 -1.90 9.42
N GLY A 64 14.29 -3.21 9.29
CA GLY A 64 12.97 -3.80 9.51
C GLY A 64 11.95 -3.54 8.38
N ILE A 65 12.35 -2.90 7.29
CA ILE A 65 11.49 -2.57 6.16
C ILE A 65 11.80 -3.53 5.01
N LEU A 66 10.79 -4.30 4.59
CA LEU A 66 10.87 -5.11 3.37
C LEU A 66 10.80 -4.19 2.14
N ARG A 67 11.83 -4.25 1.31
CA ARG A 67 11.93 -3.56 0.02
C ARG A 67 12.00 -4.58 -1.11
N ILE A 68 11.25 -4.32 -2.18
CA ILE A 68 11.23 -5.17 -3.37
C ILE A 68 11.67 -4.32 -4.55
N SER A 69 12.66 -4.78 -5.30
CA SER A 69 13.19 -4.09 -6.49
C SER A 69 13.06 -4.94 -7.75
N ASN A 70 13.23 -4.32 -8.91
CA ASN A 70 13.19 -4.97 -10.22
C ASN A 70 11.90 -5.75 -10.50
N VAL A 71 10.78 -5.27 -9.98
CA VAL A 71 9.48 -5.91 -10.20
C VAL A 71 9.11 -5.84 -11.67
N SER A 72 9.06 -6.98 -12.34
CA SER A 72 8.61 -7.14 -13.72
C SER A 72 7.30 -7.94 -13.83
N ILE A 73 6.99 -8.74 -12.81
CA ILE A 73 5.76 -9.53 -12.72
C ILE A 73 4.90 -8.98 -11.58
N PRO A 74 3.82 -8.25 -11.90
CA PRO A 74 2.99 -7.64 -10.88
C PRO A 74 2.08 -8.67 -10.20
N THR A 75 1.89 -8.50 -8.89
CA THR A 75 1.04 -9.37 -8.08
C THR A 75 0.16 -8.55 -7.13
N LEU A 76 -0.85 -9.20 -6.59
CA LEU A 76 -1.76 -8.63 -5.61
C LEU A 76 -1.74 -9.50 -4.34
N ALA A 77 -1.18 -8.97 -3.26
CA ALA A 77 -1.21 -9.63 -1.96
C ALA A 77 -2.56 -9.35 -1.28
N VAL A 78 -3.29 -10.43 -0.97
CA VAL A 78 -4.68 -10.37 -0.50
C VAL A 78 -4.76 -10.50 1.00
N PHE A 79 -5.29 -9.49 1.65
CA PHE A 79 -5.54 -9.43 3.09
C PHE A 79 -7.05 -9.28 3.33
N LEU A 80 -7.70 -10.34 3.76
CA LEU A 80 -9.13 -10.31 4.06
C LEU A 80 -9.35 -10.27 5.57
N PRO A 81 -10.26 -9.43 6.05
CA PRO A 81 -10.68 -9.46 7.45
C PRO A 81 -11.43 -10.76 7.76
N PRO A 82 -11.52 -11.17 9.03
CA PRO A 82 -12.41 -12.25 9.43
C PRO A 82 -13.84 -11.99 8.90
N PRO A 83 -14.55 -12.99 8.36
CA PRO A 83 -15.86 -12.78 7.71
C PRO A 83 -16.88 -12.03 8.58
N GLN A 84 -16.90 -12.29 9.89
CA GLN A 84 -17.79 -11.63 10.85
C GLN A 84 -17.49 -10.14 11.03
N LYS A 85 -16.28 -9.68 10.74
CA LYS A 85 -15.85 -8.27 10.80
C LYS A 85 -15.98 -7.55 9.46
N ALA A 86 -16.08 -8.28 8.35
CA ALA A 86 -16.09 -7.72 7.01
C ALA A 86 -17.25 -6.71 6.84
N ILE A 87 -16.94 -5.51 6.33
CA ILE A 87 -17.89 -4.41 6.12
C ILE A 87 -18.19 -4.14 4.64
N GLY A 88 -17.56 -4.90 3.74
CA GLY A 88 -17.73 -4.77 2.29
C GLY A 88 -16.92 -3.65 1.64
N THR A 89 -16.03 -3.00 2.37
CA THR A 89 -15.09 -2.00 1.83
C THR A 89 -13.75 -2.64 1.51
N ALA A 90 -13.14 -2.20 0.42
CA ALA A 90 -11.81 -2.64 -0.01
C ALA A 90 -10.89 -1.45 -0.26
N VAL A 91 -9.58 -1.64 -0.02
CA VAL A 91 -8.53 -0.67 -0.34
C VAL A 91 -7.39 -1.37 -1.06
N ILE A 92 -7.04 -0.85 -2.24
CA ILE A 92 -5.82 -1.23 -2.96
C ILE A 92 -4.70 -0.33 -2.49
N ILE A 93 -3.58 -0.90 -2.03
CA ILE A 93 -2.47 -0.17 -1.43
C ILE A 93 -1.29 -0.20 -2.39
N CYS A 94 -0.79 0.98 -2.76
CA CYS A 94 0.38 1.19 -3.59
C CYS A 94 1.55 1.67 -2.70
N PRO A 95 2.52 0.82 -2.35
CA PRO A 95 3.69 1.24 -1.58
C PRO A 95 4.53 2.27 -2.32
N GLY A 96 5.27 3.11 -1.59
CA GLY A 96 6.23 4.05 -2.15
C GLY A 96 7.56 3.38 -2.51
N GLY A 97 8.55 4.22 -2.82
CA GLY A 97 9.90 3.80 -3.18
C GLY A 97 10.43 4.45 -4.46
N GLY A 98 9.94 5.63 -4.81
CA GLY A 98 10.49 6.47 -5.88
C GLY A 98 10.41 5.85 -7.28
N TYR A 99 9.55 4.86 -7.52
CA TYR A 99 9.53 4.02 -8.73
C TYR A 99 10.83 3.27 -9.00
N SER A 100 11.67 3.05 -7.98
CA SER A 100 12.89 2.23 -8.05
C SER A 100 12.81 0.97 -7.19
N ILE A 101 12.03 1.03 -6.12
CA ILE A 101 11.71 -0.10 -5.23
C ILE A 101 10.24 0.01 -4.78
N LEU A 102 9.76 -1.01 -4.08
CA LEU A 102 8.51 -0.97 -3.31
C LEU A 102 8.83 -1.15 -1.84
N ALA A 103 8.49 -0.18 -1.01
CA ALA A 103 8.60 -0.24 0.45
C ALA A 103 7.46 -1.10 1.04
N ALA A 104 7.38 -2.37 0.60
CA ALA A 104 6.22 -3.24 0.75
C ALA A 104 5.88 -3.58 2.21
N GLY A 105 6.85 -3.54 3.13
CA GLY A 105 6.64 -3.83 4.54
C GLY A 105 5.73 -2.80 5.19
N HIS A 106 6.28 -1.64 5.52
CA HIS A 106 5.63 -0.61 6.35
C HIS A 106 4.59 0.24 5.61
N GLU A 107 4.70 0.39 4.27
CA GLU A 107 3.73 1.12 3.43
C GLU A 107 2.73 0.20 2.71
N GLY A 108 2.87 -1.12 2.88
CA GLY A 108 2.00 -2.12 2.28
C GLY A 108 1.38 -3.05 3.31
N TYR A 109 2.14 -4.06 3.73
CA TYR A 109 1.61 -5.16 4.53
C TYR A 109 1.15 -4.76 5.93
N ASP A 110 1.86 -3.84 6.60
CA ASP A 110 1.46 -3.36 7.92
C ASP A 110 0.18 -2.53 7.84
N VAL A 111 0.07 -1.71 6.81
CA VAL A 111 -1.16 -0.94 6.52
C VAL A 111 -2.33 -1.88 6.23
N ALA A 112 -2.12 -2.91 5.42
CA ALA A 112 -3.15 -3.90 5.11
C ALA A 112 -3.67 -4.62 6.36
N ARG A 113 -2.78 -5.01 7.28
CA ARG A 113 -3.15 -5.61 8.56
C ARG A 113 -3.97 -4.64 9.41
N LYS A 114 -3.57 -3.35 9.44
CA LYS A 114 -4.30 -2.31 10.17
C LYS A 114 -5.70 -2.10 9.63
N LEU A 115 -5.88 -2.05 8.34
CA LEU A 115 -7.20 -1.93 7.70
C LEU A 115 -8.09 -3.15 7.98
N ASN A 116 -7.52 -4.36 8.03
CA ASN A 116 -8.26 -5.58 8.40
C ASN A 116 -8.84 -5.54 9.82
N GLU A 117 -8.17 -4.86 10.78
CA GLU A 117 -8.70 -4.67 12.12
C GLU A 117 -10.06 -3.96 12.09
N TRP A 118 -10.28 -3.08 11.11
CA TRP A 118 -11.53 -2.32 10.90
C TRP A 118 -12.54 -3.02 9.98
N GLY A 119 -12.22 -4.25 9.55
CA GLY A 119 -13.09 -5.03 8.67
C GLY A 119 -12.98 -4.67 7.19
N ILE A 120 -11.96 -3.91 6.80
CA ILE A 120 -11.68 -3.54 5.41
C ILE A 120 -10.84 -4.65 4.76
N ALA A 121 -11.23 -5.12 3.58
CA ALA A 121 -10.38 -5.95 2.74
C ALA A 121 -9.24 -5.08 2.14
N ALA A 122 -8.01 -5.53 2.25
CA ALA A 122 -6.86 -4.79 1.75
C ALA A 122 -6.08 -5.62 0.72
N PHE A 123 -5.59 -4.94 -0.32
CA PHE A 123 -4.89 -5.55 -1.43
C PHE A 123 -3.61 -4.77 -1.68
N VAL A 124 -2.45 -5.34 -1.33
CA VAL A 124 -1.18 -4.66 -1.58
C VAL A 124 -0.72 -4.98 -3.00
N LEU A 125 -0.60 -3.94 -3.80
CA LEU A 125 -0.18 -4.05 -5.18
C LEU A 125 1.35 -4.00 -5.28
N LYS A 126 1.94 -5.12 -5.68
CA LYS A 126 3.32 -5.16 -6.16
C LYS A 126 3.29 -4.77 -7.63
N TYR A 127 3.32 -3.47 -7.91
CA TYR A 127 3.28 -2.95 -9.27
C TYR A 127 4.65 -2.99 -9.93
N ARG A 128 4.68 -3.05 -11.27
CA ARG A 128 5.94 -3.06 -12.03
C ARG A 128 6.74 -1.80 -11.81
N ILE A 129 8.03 -1.98 -11.59
CA ILE A 129 9.02 -0.89 -11.59
C ILE A 129 9.37 -0.56 -13.05
N PRO A 130 9.34 0.74 -13.45
CA PRO A 130 9.66 1.13 -14.81
C PRO A 130 11.09 0.70 -15.22
N ASP A 131 11.18 -0.10 -16.26
CA ASP A 131 12.43 -0.58 -16.83
C ASP A 131 12.30 -0.78 -18.36
N SER A 132 13.05 -0.01 -19.14
CA SER A 132 13.04 -0.09 -20.60
C SER A 132 13.61 -1.39 -21.16
N LYS A 133 14.36 -2.16 -20.37
CA LYS A 133 14.85 -3.49 -20.74
C LYS A 133 13.76 -4.56 -20.59
N ARG A 134 12.75 -4.30 -19.76
CA ARG A 134 11.71 -5.26 -19.40
C ARG A 134 10.31 -4.88 -19.90
N GLN A 135 10.14 -3.65 -20.37
CA GLN A 135 8.82 -3.13 -20.73
C GLN A 135 8.90 -2.27 -22.00
N ASN A 136 7.97 -2.48 -22.94
CA ASN A 136 7.86 -1.68 -24.16
C ASN A 136 7.49 -0.22 -23.87
N SER A 137 6.74 0.02 -22.78
CA SER A 137 6.31 1.35 -22.34
C SER A 137 6.39 1.45 -20.82
N PRO A 138 7.60 1.61 -20.24
CA PRO A 138 7.82 1.52 -18.82
C PRO A 138 7.01 2.54 -18.00
N PHE A 139 6.79 3.75 -18.52
CA PHE A 139 6.02 4.80 -17.84
C PHE A 139 4.51 4.50 -17.72
N ILE A 140 3.98 3.60 -18.56
CA ILE A 140 2.57 3.17 -18.51
C ILE A 140 2.39 2.02 -17.50
N ALA A 141 3.38 1.16 -17.36
CA ALA A 141 3.26 -0.11 -16.67
C ALA A 141 2.70 0.00 -15.23
N PRO A 142 3.16 0.92 -14.36
CA PRO A 142 2.59 1.06 -13.02
C PRO A 142 1.10 1.44 -13.03
N LEU A 143 0.71 2.39 -13.89
CA LEU A 143 -0.70 2.82 -14.00
C LEU A 143 -1.59 1.71 -14.55
N GLN A 144 -1.11 0.96 -15.53
CA GLN A 144 -1.82 -0.20 -16.07
C GLN A 144 -2.05 -1.27 -15.00
N ASP A 145 -1.05 -1.51 -14.13
CA ASP A 145 -1.17 -2.44 -13.01
C ASP A 145 -2.16 -1.94 -11.96
N ALA A 146 -2.17 -0.65 -11.65
CA ALA A 146 -3.15 -0.07 -10.72
C ALA A 146 -4.59 -0.17 -11.26
N GLN A 147 -4.79 0.11 -12.55
CA GLN A 147 -6.08 -0.06 -13.22
C GLN A 147 -6.52 -1.54 -13.21
N GLN A 148 -5.59 -2.46 -13.49
CA GLN A 148 -5.86 -3.90 -13.44
C GLN A 148 -6.19 -4.38 -12.02
N ALA A 149 -5.55 -3.83 -10.99
CA ALA A 149 -5.86 -4.15 -9.60
C ALA A 149 -7.29 -3.72 -9.24
N ILE A 150 -7.69 -2.49 -9.61
CA ILE A 150 -9.06 -2.01 -9.37
C ILE A 150 -10.08 -2.89 -10.11
N TYR A 151 -9.81 -3.21 -11.38
CA TYR A 151 -10.64 -4.13 -12.17
C TYR A 151 -10.76 -5.49 -11.51
N THR A 152 -9.64 -6.09 -11.10
CA THR A 152 -9.60 -7.42 -10.50
C THR A 152 -10.37 -7.47 -9.18
N VAL A 153 -10.20 -6.45 -8.32
CA VAL A 153 -10.93 -6.38 -7.05
C VAL A 153 -12.43 -6.19 -7.30
N ARG A 154 -12.83 -5.30 -8.22
CA ARG A 154 -14.24 -5.04 -8.54
C ARG A 154 -14.92 -6.23 -9.22
N LYS A 155 -14.22 -6.90 -10.14
CA LYS A 155 -14.71 -8.11 -10.81
C LYS A 155 -14.94 -9.27 -9.84
N ASN A 156 -14.07 -9.42 -8.84
CA ASN A 156 -14.15 -10.50 -7.86
C ASN A 156 -14.81 -10.07 -6.54
N ALA A 157 -15.49 -8.94 -6.51
CA ALA A 157 -16.04 -8.34 -5.30
C ALA A 157 -16.95 -9.32 -4.53
N ALA A 158 -17.84 -10.03 -5.21
CA ALA A 158 -18.71 -11.03 -4.60
C ALA A 158 -17.94 -12.16 -3.90
N LYS A 159 -16.85 -12.65 -4.52
CA LYS A 159 -15.98 -13.70 -3.95
C LYS A 159 -15.35 -13.26 -2.62
N TRP A 160 -15.06 -11.99 -2.45
CA TRP A 160 -14.38 -11.43 -1.28
C TRP A 160 -15.32 -10.69 -0.32
N GLY A 161 -16.63 -10.74 -0.56
CA GLY A 161 -17.62 -10.03 0.26
C GLY A 161 -17.50 -8.50 0.18
N ILE A 162 -17.09 -7.98 -0.96
CA ILE A 162 -16.87 -6.55 -1.21
C ILE A 162 -18.07 -5.96 -1.95
N LYS A 163 -18.46 -4.73 -1.60
CA LYS A 163 -19.44 -3.93 -2.33
C LYS A 163 -18.73 -3.22 -3.49
N THR A 164 -19.23 -3.37 -4.71
CA THR A 164 -18.56 -2.87 -5.93
C THR A 164 -18.41 -1.35 -6.00
N ASN A 165 -19.14 -0.61 -5.16
CA ASN A 165 -19.09 0.84 -5.01
C ASN A 165 -18.33 1.32 -3.75
N ARG A 166 -17.48 0.46 -3.16
CA ARG A 166 -16.65 0.77 -1.98
C ARG A 166 -15.21 0.28 -2.11
N ILE A 167 -14.60 0.55 -3.26
CA ILE A 167 -13.24 0.14 -3.59
C ILE A 167 -12.37 1.39 -3.74
N GLY A 168 -11.55 1.66 -2.73
CA GLY A 168 -10.61 2.78 -2.73
C GLY A 168 -9.22 2.39 -3.16
N ILE A 169 -8.40 3.42 -3.44
CA ILE A 169 -6.97 3.29 -3.67
C ILE A 169 -6.22 4.11 -2.63
N MET A 170 -5.14 3.55 -2.09
CA MET A 170 -4.25 4.21 -1.13
C MET A 170 -2.83 4.17 -1.66
N GLY A 171 -2.08 5.24 -1.48
CA GLY A 171 -0.68 5.22 -1.88
C GLY A 171 0.21 6.13 -1.04
N PHE A 172 1.47 5.74 -0.96
CA PHE A 172 2.52 6.38 -0.18
C PHE A 172 3.60 6.93 -1.10
N SER A 173 4.06 8.15 -0.92
CA SER A 173 5.17 8.72 -1.70
C SER A 173 4.95 8.56 -3.23
N ALA A 174 5.83 7.88 -3.94
CA ALA A 174 5.66 7.53 -5.36
C ALA A 174 4.43 6.63 -5.59
N GLY A 175 4.07 5.75 -4.65
CA GLY A 175 2.81 5.00 -4.67
C GLY A 175 1.59 5.92 -4.50
N GLY A 176 1.74 7.05 -3.79
CA GLY A 176 0.74 8.13 -3.73
C GLY A 176 0.57 8.82 -5.08
N HIS A 177 1.66 9.00 -5.84
CA HIS A 177 1.61 9.45 -7.22
C HIS A 177 0.84 8.45 -8.10
N LEU A 178 1.14 7.17 -7.98
CA LEU A 178 0.42 6.13 -8.72
C LEU A 178 -1.08 6.11 -8.37
N ALA A 179 -1.42 6.22 -7.08
CA ALA A 179 -2.80 6.24 -6.62
C ALA A 179 -3.57 7.48 -7.14
N SER A 180 -2.98 8.68 -7.06
CA SER A 180 -3.58 9.91 -7.58
C SER A 180 -3.69 9.90 -9.11
N THR A 181 -2.69 9.34 -9.81
CA THR A 181 -2.75 9.14 -11.26
C THR A 181 -3.87 8.17 -11.65
N ALA A 182 -4.03 7.05 -10.95
CA ALA A 182 -5.14 6.12 -11.19
C ALA A 182 -6.51 6.75 -10.88
N ALA A 183 -6.58 7.68 -9.93
CA ALA A 183 -7.80 8.40 -9.56
C ALA A 183 -8.18 9.54 -10.53
N THR A 184 -7.22 10.09 -11.28
CA THR A 184 -7.45 11.19 -12.24
C THR A 184 -7.42 10.72 -13.69
N ARG A 185 -6.82 9.55 -13.98
CA ARG A 185 -6.61 9.00 -15.33
C ARG A 185 -7.14 7.57 -15.45
N TYR A 186 -8.38 7.36 -15.05
CA TYR A 186 -9.08 6.09 -15.23
C TYR A 186 -9.72 5.95 -16.64
N GLU A 187 -9.84 7.05 -17.39
CA GLU A 187 -10.30 7.09 -18.77
C GLU A 187 -9.32 7.94 -19.63
N PRO A 188 -8.94 7.46 -20.85
CA PRO A 188 -9.23 6.13 -21.38
C PRO A 188 -8.51 5.01 -20.60
N SER A 189 -9.16 3.82 -20.55
CA SER A 189 -8.58 2.65 -19.89
C SER A 189 -7.35 2.13 -20.64
N LEU A 190 -6.32 1.76 -19.86
CA LEU A 190 -5.11 1.09 -20.38
C LEU A 190 -5.24 -0.45 -20.42
N ILE A 191 -6.39 -0.97 -19.99
CA ILE A 191 -6.68 -2.41 -19.91
C ILE A 191 -8.02 -2.71 -20.56
N ASN A 192 -8.26 -3.98 -20.88
CA ASN A 192 -9.59 -4.43 -21.30
C ASN A 192 -10.47 -4.66 -20.06
N ASN A 193 -11.21 -3.64 -19.65
CA ASN A 193 -12.10 -3.68 -18.49
C ASN A 193 -13.57 -3.98 -18.85
N GLY A 194 -13.91 -4.11 -20.12
CA GLY A 194 -15.29 -4.30 -20.57
C GLY A 194 -16.20 -3.17 -20.05
N LYS A 195 -17.24 -3.53 -19.27
CA LYS A 195 -18.17 -2.57 -18.65
C LYS A 195 -17.86 -2.30 -17.17
N ILE A 196 -16.78 -2.87 -16.61
CA ILE A 196 -16.42 -2.70 -15.21
C ILE A 196 -15.65 -1.39 -15.06
N SER A 197 -16.13 -0.50 -14.19
CA SER A 197 -15.43 0.75 -13.89
C SER A 197 -14.10 0.48 -13.21
N ILE A 198 -13.06 1.19 -13.66
CA ILE A 198 -11.74 1.20 -13.03
C ILE A 198 -11.46 2.52 -12.30
N ARG A 199 -12.46 3.39 -12.17
CA ARG A 199 -12.40 4.55 -11.28
C ARG A 199 -12.49 4.06 -9.84
N PRO A 200 -11.55 4.40 -8.95
CA PRO A 200 -11.70 4.11 -7.52
C PRO A 200 -12.86 4.93 -6.92
N ASP A 201 -13.47 4.43 -5.85
CA ASP A 201 -14.59 5.12 -5.22
C ASP A 201 -14.12 6.21 -4.25
N PHE A 202 -12.88 6.11 -3.76
CA PHE A 202 -12.17 7.10 -2.94
C PHE A 202 -10.65 6.90 -3.05
N GLN A 203 -9.88 7.90 -2.60
CA GLN A 203 -8.42 7.84 -2.57
C GLN A 203 -7.86 8.32 -1.23
N ILE A 204 -6.76 7.68 -0.79
CA ILE A 204 -6.03 8.02 0.43
C ILE A 204 -4.56 8.21 0.07
N LEU A 205 -4.03 9.40 0.26
CA LEU A 205 -2.72 9.81 -0.21
C LEU A 205 -1.84 10.23 0.98
N VAL A 206 -0.75 9.49 1.18
CA VAL A 206 0.15 9.68 2.33
C VAL A 206 1.49 10.20 1.82
N TYR A 207 1.82 11.43 2.19
CA TYR A 207 2.99 12.19 1.69
C TYR A 207 3.25 11.96 0.19
N PRO A 208 2.22 12.14 -0.67
CA PRO A 208 2.29 11.73 -2.05
C PRO A 208 3.22 12.62 -2.86
N VAL A 209 3.93 12.02 -3.82
CA VAL A 209 4.42 12.75 -4.99
C VAL A 209 3.21 13.08 -5.85
N ILE A 210 3.11 14.29 -6.40
CA ILE A 210 1.96 14.76 -7.19
C ILE A 210 2.42 15.53 -8.43
N SER A 211 3.16 16.62 -8.22
CA SER A 211 3.40 17.64 -9.22
C SER A 211 4.79 17.53 -9.84
N SER A 212 4.84 17.75 -11.14
CA SER A 212 6.09 17.94 -11.88
C SER A 212 6.62 19.37 -11.86
N ASN A 213 5.94 20.29 -11.18
CA ASN A 213 6.41 21.67 -11.07
C ASN A 213 7.83 21.71 -10.49
N TYR A 214 8.74 22.40 -11.17
CA TYR A 214 10.18 22.49 -10.85
C TYR A 214 10.48 22.76 -9.36
N PHE A 215 9.70 23.60 -8.71
CA PHE A 215 9.93 24.01 -7.32
C PHE A 215 9.52 22.96 -6.27
N ILE A 216 8.63 22.03 -6.64
CA ILE A 216 8.03 21.09 -5.69
C ILE A 216 8.13 19.61 -6.12
N LYS A 217 8.56 19.32 -7.36
CA LYS A 217 8.66 17.95 -7.86
C LYS A 217 9.63 17.10 -7.07
N HIS A 218 9.32 15.83 -6.92
CA HIS A 218 10.30 14.84 -6.50
C HIS A 218 11.03 14.31 -7.73
N GLU A 219 12.21 14.86 -7.99
CA GLU A 219 13.00 14.60 -9.22
C GLU A 219 13.18 13.12 -9.49
N GLY A 220 13.59 12.34 -8.46
CA GLY A 220 13.86 10.92 -8.60
C GLY A 220 12.64 10.13 -9.09
N SER A 221 11.45 10.39 -8.54
CA SER A 221 10.23 9.69 -8.98
C SER A 221 9.86 9.98 -10.42
N PHE A 222 9.92 11.24 -10.83
CA PHE A 222 9.60 11.62 -12.21
C PHE A 222 10.64 11.08 -13.21
N LYS A 223 11.93 11.14 -12.86
CA LYS A 223 13.01 10.55 -13.65
C LYS A 223 12.84 9.04 -13.81
N ASN A 224 12.59 8.31 -12.72
CA ASN A 224 12.43 6.87 -12.75
C ASN A 224 11.18 6.44 -13.55
N LEU A 225 10.08 7.21 -13.44
CA LEU A 225 8.85 6.90 -14.15
C LEU A 225 8.91 7.29 -15.63
N LEU A 226 9.33 8.53 -15.93
CA LEU A 226 9.19 9.12 -17.25
C LEU A 226 10.48 9.14 -18.08
N GLY A 227 11.62 8.80 -17.47
CA GLY A 227 12.95 8.90 -18.07
C GLY A 227 13.58 10.29 -17.89
N GLU A 228 14.78 10.46 -18.45
CA GLU A 228 15.61 11.66 -18.27
C GLU A 228 15.03 12.93 -18.92
N LYS A 229 14.40 12.79 -20.08
CA LYS A 229 13.93 13.92 -20.92
C LYS A 229 12.50 13.69 -21.43
N PRO A 230 11.50 13.63 -20.54
CA PRO A 230 10.12 13.50 -20.98
C PRO A 230 9.64 14.79 -21.66
N GLY A 231 8.86 14.66 -22.72
CA GLY A 231 8.22 15.82 -23.36
C GLY A 231 7.16 16.47 -22.45
N ALA A 232 6.92 17.76 -22.62
CA ALA A 232 5.95 18.52 -21.82
C ALA A 232 4.54 17.88 -21.76
N PRO A 233 3.96 17.34 -22.84
CA PRO A 233 2.66 16.67 -22.74
C PRO A 233 2.66 15.53 -21.73
N ARG A 234 3.70 14.69 -21.72
CA ARG A 234 3.83 13.57 -20.78
C ARG A 234 4.02 14.04 -19.34
N ILE A 235 4.79 15.10 -19.14
CA ILE A 235 4.96 15.74 -17.83
C ILE A 235 3.61 16.19 -17.26
N ASN A 236 2.82 16.90 -18.06
CA ASN A 236 1.49 17.37 -17.65
C ASN A 236 0.52 16.21 -17.41
N GLU A 237 0.58 15.18 -18.25
CA GLU A 237 -0.22 13.97 -18.13
C GLU A 237 0.01 13.23 -16.79
N TYR A 238 1.21 13.27 -16.26
CA TYR A 238 1.59 12.67 -14.97
C TYR A 238 1.68 13.66 -13.82
N SER A 239 1.21 14.90 -13.97
CA SER A 239 1.01 15.87 -12.90
C SER A 239 -0.44 15.80 -12.46
N SER A 240 -0.71 15.03 -11.37
CA SER A 240 -2.08 14.66 -11.01
C SER A 240 -2.96 15.86 -10.70
N GLU A 241 -2.40 16.96 -10.16
CA GLU A 241 -3.13 18.21 -9.87
C GLU A 241 -3.69 18.89 -11.14
N LEU A 242 -3.05 18.68 -12.30
CA LEU A 242 -3.51 19.22 -13.57
C LEU A 242 -4.63 18.39 -14.21
N ASN A 243 -4.85 17.18 -13.71
CA ASN A 243 -5.80 16.21 -14.27
C ASN A 243 -7.04 16.00 -13.39
N VAL A 244 -7.21 16.81 -12.34
CA VAL A 244 -8.39 16.79 -11.48
C VAL A 244 -9.61 17.34 -12.22
N THR A 245 -10.71 16.60 -12.16
CA THR A 245 -12.02 17.00 -12.67
C THR A 245 -13.09 16.85 -11.58
N ASP A 246 -14.31 17.28 -11.84
CA ASP A 246 -15.48 17.06 -10.96
C ASP A 246 -15.83 15.58 -10.79
N LYS A 247 -15.30 14.71 -11.64
CA LYS A 247 -15.45 13.24 -11.55
C LYS A 247 -14.32 12.56 -10.78
N THR A 248 -13.28 13.27 -10.35
CA THR A 248 -12.21 12.71 -9.51
C THR A 248 -12.81 12.23 -8.18
N PRO A 249 -12.44 11.04 -7.65
CA PRO A 249 -13.03 10.52 -6.41
C PRO A 249 -12.63 11.34 -5.19
N PRO A 250 -13.46 11.36 -4.12
CA PRO A 250 -13.13 11.98 -2.83
C PRO A 250 -11.77 11.56 -2.30
N ALA A 251 -11.06 12.48 -1.63
CA ALA A 251 -9.69 12.28 -1.22
C ALA A 251 -9.43 12.57 0.27
N PHE A 252 -8.60 11.74 0.90
CA PHE A 252 -7.94 12.02 2.17
C PHE A 252 -6.45 12.18 1.92
N LEU A 253 -5.85 13.25 2.45
CA LEU A 253 -4.42 13.53 2.31
C LEU A 253 -3.77 13.72 3.68
N VAL A 254 -2.54 13.25 3.82
CA VAL A 254 -1.71 13.52 4.99
C VAL A 254 -0.27 13.76 4.59
N HIS A 255 0.38 14.76 5.23
CA HIS A 255 1.78 15.11 5.00
C HIS A 255 2.43 15.66 6.27
N ALA A 256 3.75 15.79 6.29
CA ALA A 256 4.49 16.51 7.32
C ALA A 256 5.13 17.78 6.73
N SER A 257 5.08 18.89 7.45
CA SER A 257 5.61 20.19 6.99
C SER A 257 7.14 20.21 6.87
N ASP A 258 7.81 19.33 7.61
CA ASP A 258 9.27 19.18 7.60
C ASP A 258 9.76 18.07 6.64
N ASP A 259 8.90 17.59 5.74
CA ASP A 259 9.28 16.62 4.72
C ASP A 259 10.18 17.28 3.66
N THR A 260 11.47 16.93 3.68
CA THR A 260 12.48 17.40 2.73
C THR A 260 12.66 16.48 1.53
N GLY A 261 12.13 15.26 1.58
CA GLY A 261 12.16 14.31 0.48
C GLY A 261 11.10 14.61 -0.58
N VAL A 262 9.85 14.69 -0.14
CA VAL A 262 8.72 15.13 -0.98
C VAL A 262 8.09 16.35 -0.32
N LYS A 263 8.24 17.51 -0.93
CA LYS A 263 7.74 18.76 -0.37
C LYS A 263 6.22 18.68 -0.13
N PRO A 264 5.70 19.16 1.04
CA PRO A 264 4.28 19.12 1.37
C PRO A 264 3.39 19.90 0.39
N ASP A 265 4.00 20.81 -0.38
CA ASP A 265 3.35 21.52 -1.48
C ASP A 265 2.68 20.56 -2.47
N ASN A 266 3.21 19.33 -2.66
CA ASN A 266 2.56 18.30 -3.48
C ASN A 266 1.13 18.01 -3.01
N SER A 267 0.94 17.79 -1.71
CA SER A 267 -0.39 17.57 -1.14
C SER A 267 -1.24 18.83 -1.21
N ILE A 268 -0.66 20.01 -0.98
CA ILE A 268 -1.36 21.30 -0.99
C ILE A 268 -1.92 21.60 -2.37
N VAL A 269 -1.12 21.50 -3.44
CA VAL A 269 -1.59 21.81 -4.80
C VAL A 269 -2.66 20.83 -5.27
N TYR A 270 -2.55 19.55 -4.88
CA TYR A 270 -3.57 18.56 -5.20
C TYR A 270 -4.88 18.82 -4.46
N TYR A 271 -4.82 19.11 -3.16
CA TYR A 271 -5.98 19.49 -2.37
C TYR A 271 -6.68 20.73 -2.96
N GLN A 272 -5.92 21.76 -3.34
CA GLN A 272 -6.46 22.96 -3.99
C GLN A 272 -7.15 22.63 -5.32
N ALA A 273 -6.57 21.75 -6.13
CA ALA A 273 -7.17 21.29 -7.38
C ALA A 273 -8.48 20.54 -7.14
N LEU A 274 -8.54 19.67 -6.13
CA LEU A 274 -9.76 18.96 -5.72
C LEU A 274 -10.87 19.94 -5.31
N VAL A 275 -10.57 20.88 -4.40
CA VAL A 275 -11.53 21.89 -3.92
C VAL A 275 -12.03 22.77 -5.07
N LYS A 276 -11.14 23.21 -5.95
CA LYS A 276 -11.49 24.01 -7.14
C LYS A 276 -12.49 23.25 -8.06
N ASN A 277 -12.35 21.94 -8.16
CA ASN A 277 -13.24 21.10 -8.96
C ASN A 277 -14.43 20.53 -8.14
N LYS A 278 -14.69 21.03 -6.94
CA LYS A 278 -15.80 20.65 -6.05
C LYS A 278 -15.75 19.16 -5.64
N VAL A 279 -14.57 18.56 -5.64
CA VAL A 279 -14.35 17.20 -5.15
C VAL A 279 -14.18 17.24 -3.63
N PRO A 280 -14.94 16.45 -2.85
CA PRO A 280 -14.77 16.38 -1.40
C PRO A 280 -13.36 15.93 -1.04
N ALA A 281 -12.66 16.71 -0.22
CA ALA A 281 -11.30 16.40 0.19
C ALA A 281 -11.05 16.83 1.64
N GLU A 282 -10.29 16.02 2.36
CA GLU A 282 -9.80 16.33 3.71
C GLU A 282 -8.28 16.19 3.74
N MET A 283 -7.57 17.15 4.34
CA MET A 283 -6.11 17.15 4.41
C MET A 283 -5.64 17.43 5.83
N HIS A 284 -4.66 16.65 6.29
CA HIS A 284 -3.96 16.83 7.57
C HIS A 284 -2.49 17.10 7.32
N LEU A 285 -2.01 18.23 7.84
CA LEU A 285 -0.62 18.64 7.73
C LEU A 285 0.00 18.68 9.12
N TYR A 286 0.90 17.73 9.42
CA TYR A 286 1.62 17.67 10.69
C TYR A 286 2.82 18.60 10.67
N GLN A 287 3.12 19.22 11.81
CA GLN A 287 4.29 20.08 11.94
C GLN A 287 5.59 19.33 11.65
N LYS A 288 5.69 18.08 12.12
CA LYS A 288 6.87 17.22 11.97
C LYS A 288 6.48 15.80 11.58
N GLY A 289 7.43 15.06 11.02
CA GLY A 289 7.26 13.67 10.60
C GLY A 289 8.30 13.23 9.59
N GLY A 290 8.87 14.19 8.84
CA GLY A 290 9.75 13.90 7.72
C GLY A 290 9.04 13.09 6.63
N HIS A 291 9.82 12.37 5.82
CA HIS A 291 9.31 11.49 4.78
C HIS A 291 9.30 10.03 5.22
N GLY A 292 8.31 9.23 4.76
CA GLY A 292 8.32 7.78 4.93
C GLY A 292 7.91 7.27 6.30
N PHE A 293 7.12 8.02 7.08
CA PHE A 293 6.69 7.59 8.41
C PHE A 293 5.69 6.41 8.42
N GLY A 294 5.20 5.97 7.27
CA GLY A 294 4.25 4.85 7.16
C GLY A 294 3.02 5.03 8.05
N LEU A 295 2.67 3.98 8.81
CA LEU A 295 1.55 4.05 9.76
C LEU A 295 1.78 5.01 10.93
N ASN A 296 3.04 5.22 11.35
CA ASN A 296 3.36 5.81 12.64
C ASN A 296 4.24 7.05 12.50
N ASN A 297 3.62 8.22 12.49
CA ASN A 297 4.36 9.45 12.72
C ASN A 297 4.74 9.53 14.21
N ARG A 298 6.00 9.21 14.53
CA ARG A 298 6.51 9.14 15.91
C ARG A 298 6.71 10.50 16.57
N THR A 299 6.57 11.59 15.81
CA THR A 299 6.78 12.96 16.30
C THR A 299 5.55 13.55 16.95
N THR A 300 4.40 12.89 16.85
CA THR A 300 3.12 13.33 17.40
C THR A 300 2.35 12.18 18.04
N LYS A 301 1.51 12.51 19.03
CA LYS A 301 0.54 11.56 19.60
C LYS A 301 -0.69 11.38 18.73
N ASP A 302 -0.98 12.33 17.85
CA ASP A 302 -2.10 12.28 16.92
C ASP A 302 -1.76 11.36 15.74
N GLN A 303 -2.49 10.27 15.62
CA GLN A 303 -2.24 9.25 14.60
C GLN A 303 -3.08 9.53 13.36
N TRP A 304 -2.45 9.83 12.25
CA TRP A 304 -3.11 10.13 10.98
C TRP A 304 -4.08 9.03 10.53
N ILE A 305 -3.74 7.76 10.83
CA ILE A 305 -4.57 6.62 10.44
C ILE A 305 -5.94 6.63 11.14
N LEU A 306 -6.02 7.18 12.37
CA LEU A 306 -7.28 7.38 13.09
C LEU A 306 -8.10 8.54 12.50
N ARG A 307 -7.45 9.58 11.99
CA ARG A 307 -8.09 10.67 11.24
C ARG A 307 -8.68 10.12 9.94
N CYS A 308 -7.90 9.31 9.21
CA CYS A 308 -8.37 8.60 8.03
C CYS A 308 -9.58 7.71 8.33
N LYS A 309 -9.55 6.99 9.45
CA LYS A 309 -10.70 6.18 9.90
C LYS A 309 -11.95 7.03 10.10
N ALA A 310 -11.85 8.15 10.81
CA ALA A 310 -12.95 9.07 11.05
C ALA A 310 -13.51 9.64 9.73
N TRP A 311 -12.64 10.01 8.79
CA TRP A 311 -13.03 10.43 7.45
C TRP A 311 -13.78 9.32 6.70
N MET A 312 -13.32 8.08 6.76
CA MET A 312 -14.00 6.93 6.15
C MET A 312 -15.38 6.68 6.80
N GLU A 313 -15.52 6.85 8.11
CA GLU A 313 -16.79 6.74 8.84
C GLU A 313 -17.78 7.80 8.39
N THR A 314 -17.35 9.06 8.32
CA THR A 314 -18.15 10.22 7.87
C THR A 314 -18.68 10.00 6.45
N ASN A 315 -17.85 9.47 5.56
CA ASN A 315 -18.23 9.21 4.17
C ASN A 315 -18.96 7.86 3.96
N GLY A 316 -19.26 7.12 5.02
CA GLY A 316 -20.05 5.89 4.96
C GLY A 316 -19.32 4.65 4.48
N TRP A 317 -18.00 4.68 4.31
CA TRP A 317 -17.22 3.52 3.88
C TRP A 317 -16.93 2.52 5.00
N LEU A 318 -17.17 2.87 6.29
CA LEU A 318 -17.06 1.93 7.42
C LEU A 318 -18.41 1.42 7.94
N LYS A 319 -19.50 1.72 7.24
CA LYS A 319 -20.82 1.16 7.57
C LYS A 319 -20.98 -0.25 7.00
N LYS A 320 -21.52 -1.19 7.81
CA LYS A 320 -21.91 -2.52 7.32
C LYS A 320 -22.98 -2.43 6.23
#